data_ee17e1dfc9ca9f911856ab6d1051e059
#
_entry.id   ee17e1dfc9ca9f911856ab6d1051e059
#
_cell.length_a   1.000
_cell.length_b   1.000
_cell.length_c   1.000
_cell.angle_alpha   90.00
_cell.angle_beta   90.00
_cell.angle_gamma   90.00
#
_symmetry.space_group_name_H-M   'P 1'
#
loop_
_entity.id
_entity.type
_entity.pdbx_description
1 polymer ?
#
loop_
_entity_poly.entity_id
_entity_poly.type
_entity_poly.pdbx_seq_one_letter_code
_entity_poly.pdbx_strand_id
1 'polypeptide(L)'
;SSHSYDEGGTAFQGMVKDYLFIQAALAGDTTEGVAIRASSIEKASLDLSKTFDPMMAGIEGKKSGDLKKILPELRQAAAGLARAENIEEARISFGKLSDSMIAYRELATGEKPQVAYCPMAKKSWMQNGKSITNPYYGSSMLRCGSFVANNP
;
A
#
# COMPACT_ATOMS: atom_id res chain seq x y z
N SER A 1 21.59 0.99 5.79
CA SER A 1 21.44 0.67 5.60
C SER A 1 21.09 0.33 5.39
N SER A 2 21.14 0.46 5.30
CA SER A 2 20.97 0.07 4.93
C SER A 2 20.64 -0.30 4.61
N HIS A 3 20.59 -0.25 4.29
CA HIS A 3 20.37 -0.58 3.63
C HIS A 3 19.77 -0.96 3.15
N SER A 4 19.31 -1.26 3.50
CA SER A 4 18.82 -1.49 2.91
C SER A 4 17.92 -1.21 2.44
N TYR A 5 17.39 -0.70 3.12
CA TYR A 5 16.74 -0.28 2.43
C TYR A 5 17.17 -0.34 1.38
N ASP A 6 17.08 -0.66 1.30
CA ASP A 6 17.63 -0.86 0.39
C ASP A 6 18.21 0.13 -0.27
N GLU A 7 19.32 0.08 -0.22
CA GLU A 7 20.05 1.02 -0.95
C GLU A 7 19.52 1.13 -2.32
N GLY A 8 19.37 2.31 -2.85
CA GLY A 8 18.84 2.51 -4.18
C GLY A 8 17.34 2.32 -4.29
N GLY A 9 16.69 1.98 -3.22
CA GLY A 9 15.25 1.85 -3.24
C GLY A 9 14.56 3.19 -3.34
N THR A 10 13.37 3.18 -3.98
CA THR A 10 12.56 4.39 -4.09
C THR A 10 11.58 4.48 -2.94
N ALA A 11 10.95 5.65 -2.80
CA ALA A 11 9.90 5.84 -1.81
C ALA A 11 8.77 4.85 -2.03
N PHE A 12 8.40 4.61 -3.30
CA PHE A 12 7.36 3.64 -3.62
C PHE A 12 7.72 2.25 -3.09
N GLN A 13 8.95 1.80 -3.36
CA GLN A 13 9.39 0.47 -2.92
C GLN A 13 9.36 0.33 -1.41
N GLY A 14 9.78 1.38 -0.69
CA GLY A 14 9.73 1.38 0.77
C GLY A 14 8.30 1.30 1.29
N MET A 15 7.41 2.09 0.70
CA MET A 15 5.99 2.06 1.09
C MET A 15 5.35 0.72 0.77
N VAL A 16 5.70 0.12 -0.36
CA VAL A 16 5.18 -1.20 -0.74
C VAL A 16 5.60 -2.24 0.28
N LYS A 17 6.82 -2.19 0.75
CA LYS A 17 7.31 -3.14 1.75
C LYS A 17 6.46 -3.07 3.02
N ASP A 18 6.18 -1.85 3.50
CA ASP A 18 5.32 -1.67 4.67
C ASP A 18 3.89 -2.11 4.37
N TYR A 19 3.39 -1.75 3.20
CA TYR A 19 2.04 -2.10 2.78
C TYR A 19 1.84 -3.63 2.74
N LEU A 20 2.81 -4.34 2.17
CA LEU A 20 2.69 -5.79 2.05
C LEU A 20 2.72 -6.48 3.41
N PHE A 21 3.48 -5.92 4.37
CA PHE A 21 3.43 -6.42 5.74
C PHE A 21 2.02 -6.27 6.31
N ILE A 22 1.42 -5.10 6.12
CA ILE A 22 0.07 -4.83 6.63
C ILE A 22 -0.95 -5.76 5.98
N GLN A 23 -0.85 -5.93 4.67
CA GLN A 23 -1.74 -6.82 3.93
C GLN A 23 -1.69 -8.25 4.48
N ALA A 24 -0.48 -8.75 4.71
CA ALA A 24 -0.32 -10.11 5.25
C ALA A 24 -0.87 -10.21 6.66
N ALA A 25 -0.65 -9.19 7.50
CA ALA A 25 -1.17 -9.20 8.86
C ALA A 25 -2.69 -9.27 8.87
N LEU A 26 -3.34 -8.40 8.09
CA LEU A 26 -4.80 -8.37 8.05
C LEU A 26 -5.39 -9.65 7.45
N ALA A 27 -4.72 -10.24 6.45
CA ALA A 27 -5.13 -11.53 5.92
C ALA A 27 -4.99 -12.63 6.97
N GLY A 28 -4.06 -12.47 7.91
CA GLY A 28 -3.86 -13.38 9.03
C GLY A 28 -4.68 -13.04 10.27
N ASP A 29 -5.64 -12.15 10.15
CA ASP A 29 -6.57 -11.76 11.22
C ASP A 29 -5.86 -11.10 12.41
N THR A 30 -4.78 -10.36 12.16
CA THR A 30 -4.07 -9.67 13.24
C THR A 30 -3.76 -8.23 12.83
N THR A 31 -3.66 -7.35 13.84
CA THR A 31 -3.20 -5.98 13.65
C THR A 31 -1.79 -5.79 14.20
N GLU A 32 -1.13 -6.86 14.60
CA GLU A 32 0.20 -6.75 15.18
C GLU A 32 1.18 -6.17 14.18
N GLY A 33 1.87 -5.08 14.57
CA GLY A 33 2.83 -4.40 13.71
C GLY A 33 2.21 -3.45 12.69
N VAL A 34 0.89 -3.43 12.56
CA VAL A 34 0.23 -2.63 11.54
C VAL A 34 0.42 -1.14 11.78
N ALA A 35 0.24 -0.68 13.02
CA ALA A 35 0.34 0.75 13.32
C ALA A 35 1.72 1.31 13.00
N ILE A 36 2.78 0.58 13.33
CA ILE A 36 4.15 1.02 13.07
C ILE A 36 4.39 1.13 11.57
N ARG A 37 3.95 0.12 10.81
CA ARG A 37 4.14 0.14 9.36
C ARG A 37 3.31 1.22 8.69
N ALA A 38 2.09 1.44 9.17
CA ALA A 38 1.25 2.52 8.64
C ALA A 38 1.86 3.88 8.94
N SER A 39 2.42 4.08 10.13
CA SER A 39 3.11 5.32 10.48
C SER A 39 4.31 5.56 9.58
N SER A 40 5.02 4.49 9.20
CA SER A 40 6.14 4.59 8.28
C SER A 40 5.69 5.09 6.91
N ILE A 41 4.55 4.59 6.42
CA ILE A 41 4.00 5.06 5.15
C ILE A 41 3.58 6.52 5.26
N GLU A 42 2.93 6.88 6.37
CA GLU A 42 2.51 8.27 6.61
C GLU A 42 3.71 9.20 6.55
N LYS A 43 4.78 8.86 7.25
CA LYS A 43 5.98 9.69 7.30
C LYS A 43 6.64 9.78 5.94
N ALA A 44 6.75 8.67 5.22
CA ALA A 44 7.36 8.66 3.89
C ALA A 44 6.59 9.54 2.92
N SER A 45 5.25 9.51 2.97
CA SER A 45 4.44 10.33 2.09
C SER A 45 4.58 11.81 2.42
N LEU A 46 4.68 12.14 3.71
CA LEU A 46 4.88 13.51 4.13
C LEU A 46 6.25 14.03 3.70
N ASP A 47 7.30 13.23 3.92
CA ASP A 47 8.65 13.61 3.51
C ASP A 47 8.73 13.85 2.01
N LEU A 48 8.10 12.98 1.24
CA LEU A 48 8.07 13.11 -0.22
C LEU A 48 7.34 14.38 -0.63
N SER A 49 6.26 14.75 0.08
CA SER A 49 5.54 15.99 -0.21
C SER A 49 6.38 17.23 0.07
N LYS A 50 7.21 17.18 1.12
CA LYS A 50 8.02 18.32 1.51
C LYS A 50 9.22 18.54 0.58
N THR A 51 9.82 17.46 0.12
CA THR A 51 11.02 17.53 -0.73
C THR A 51 10.80 16.58 -1.90
N PHE A 52 9.96 17.01 -2.83
CA PHE A 52 9.54 16.15 -3.93
C PHE A 52 10.67 15.98 -4.94
N ASP A 53 10.94 14.72 -5.29
CA ASP A 53 11.92 14.36 -6.31
C ASP A 53 11.36 13.13 -7.03
N PRO A 54 11.04 13.24 -8.34
CA PRO A 54 10.44 12.11 -9.04
C PRO A 54 11.33 10.87 -9.07
N MET A 55 12.64 11.03 -9.14
CA MET A 55 13.53 9.88 -9.12
C MET A 55 13.43 9.13 -7.79
N MET A 56 13.47 9.86 -6.68
CA MET A 56 13.30 9.26 -5.36
C MET A 56 11.91 8.67 -5.18
N ALA A 57 10.91 9.29 -5.79
CA ALA A 57 9.55 8.78 -5.74
C ALA A 57 9.37 7.51 -6.57
N GLY A 58 10.26 7.25 -7.52
CA GLY A 58 10.17 6.08 -8.38
C GLY A 58 9.22 6.26 -9.56
N ILE A 59 9.11 7.48 -10.09
CA ILE A 59 8.21 7.78 -11.21
C ILE A 59 8.96 8.59 -12.27
N GLU A 60 8.41 8.63 -13.47
CA GLU A 60 8.91 9.56 -14.48
C GLU A 60 8.51 10.98 -14.09
N GLY A 61 9.40 11.96 -14.41
CA GLY A 61 9.17 13.34 -14.02
C GLY A 61 7.86 13.92 -14.52
N LYS A 62 7.41 13.51 -15.71
CA LYS A 62 6.17 14.03 -16.30
C LYS A 62 4.94 13.61 -15.51
N LYS A 63 5.06 12.61 -14.64
CA LYS A 63 3.95 12.13 -13.81
C LYS A 63 3.93 12.76 -12.43
N SER A 64 4.81 13.71 -12.17
CA SER A 64 4.94 14.34 -10.85
C SER A 64 3.63 14.99 -10.39
N GLY A 65 2.93 15.69 -11.28
CA GLY A 65 1.68 16.32 -10.92
C GLY A 65 0.63 15.33 -10.43
N ASP A 66 0.55 14.19 -11.11
CA ASP A 66 -0.40 13.15 -10.73
C ASP A 66 -0.08 12.60 -9.34
N LEU A 67 1.20 12.33 -9.07
CA LEU A 67 1.58 11.80 -7.76
C LEU A 67 1.33 12.82 -6.65
N LYS A 68 1.61 14.09 -6.91
CA LYS A 68 1.39 15.13 -5.90
C LYS A 68 -0.07 15.21 -5.47
N LYS A 69 -1.00 14.84 -6.36
CA LYS A 69 -2.43 14.80 -6.00
C LYS A 69 -2.77 13.60 -5.14
N ILE A 70 -2.04 12.50 -5.32
CA ILE A 70 -2.28 11.26 -4.58
C ILE A 70 -1.75 11.35 -3.15
N LEU A 71 -0.62 12.02 -2.94
CA LEU A 71 0.10 11.98 -1.67
C LEU A 71 -0.73 12.41 -0.45
N PRO A 72 -1.56 13.47 -0.50
CA PRO A 72 -2.34 13.84 0.68
C PRO A 72 -3.34 12.76 1.10
N GLU A 73 -4.01 12.13 0.15
CA GLU A 73 -4.97 11.07 0.44
C GLU A 73 -4.27 9.84 0.97
N LEU A 74 -3.11 9.51 0.38
CA LEU A 74 -2.30 8.39 0.84
C LEU A 74 -1.87 8.61 2.28
N ARG A 75 -1.40 9.81 2.60
CA ARG A 75 -0.95 10.14 3.95
C ARG A 75 -2.11 10.04 4.94
N GLN A 76 -3.27 10.56 4.58
CA GLN A 76 -4.44 10.51 5.45
C GLN A 76 -4.89 9.08 5.72
N ALA A 77 -4.90 8.25 4.68
CA ALA A 77 -5.29 6.84 4.83
C ALA A 77 -4.30 6.10 5.73
N ALA A 78 -3.01 6.35 5.54
CA ALA A 78 -1.99 5.73 6.39
C ALA A 78 -2.13 6.18 7.83
N ALA A 79 -2.40 7.48 8.05
CA ALA A 79 -2.60 8.02 9.40
C ALA A 79 -3.80 7.37 10.07
N GLY A 80 -4.92 7.22 9.33
CA GLY A 80 -6.10 6.56 9.87
C GLY A 80 -5.83 5.12 10.24
N LEU A 81 -5.07 4.42 9.41
CA LEU A 81 -4.71 3.04 9.68
C LEU A 81 -3.81 2.93 10.92
N ALA A 82 -2.87 3.86 11.08
CA ALA A 82 -1.98 3.88 12.24
C ALA A 82 -2.75 4.09 13.54
N ARG A 83 -3.92 4.73 13.47
CA ARG A 83 -4.73 5.03 14.67
C ARG A 83 -5.91 4.10 14.84
N ALA A 84 -6.07 3.10 13.99
CA ALA A 84 -7.19 2.17 14.08
C ALA A 84 -7.16 1.44 15.42
N GLU A 85 -8.33 1.31 16.04
CA GLU A 85 -8.43 0.75 17.39
C GLU A 85 -8.74 -0.75 17.38
N ASN A 86 -9.15 -1.27 16.22
CA ASN A 86 -9.47 -2.69 16.09
C ASN A 86 -9.31 -3.09 14.63
N ILE A 87 -9.42 -4.40 14.36
CA ILE A 87 -9.16 -4.91 13.02
C ILE A 87 -10.21 -4.44 12.01
N GLU A 88 -11.45 -4.22 12.44
CA GLU A 88 -12.49 -3.74 11.54
C GLU A 88 -12.16 -2.34 11.04
N GLU A 89 -11.74 -1.45 11.96
CA GLU A 89 -11.32 -0.10 11.58
C GLU A 89 -10.07 -0.14 10.71
N ALA A 90 -9.13 -1.03 11.06
CA ALA A 90 -7.91 -1.17 10.28
C ALA A 90 -8.23 -1.58 8.84
N ARG A 91 -9.17 -2.50 8.65
CA ARG A 91 -9.55 -2.96 7.32
C ARG A 91 -10.22 -1.87 6.50
N ILE A 92 -11.02 -1.01 7.13
CA ILE A 92 -11.62 0.14 6.45
C ILE A 92 -10.54 1.10 5.97
N SER A 93 -9.61 1.47 6.87
CA SER A 93 -8.52 2.37 6.51
C SER A 93 -7.58 1.74 5.48
N PHE A 94 -7.36 0.43 5.58
CA PHE A 94 -6.52 -0.28 4.61
C PHE A 94 -7.14 -0.22 3.22
N GLY A 95 -8.47 -0.26 3.11
CA GLY A 95 -9.14 -0.10 1.82
C GLY A 95 -8.83 1.25 1.19
N LYS A 96 -8.87 2.31 1.99
CA LYS A 96 -8.54 3.66 1.50
C LYS A 96 -7.07 3.75 1.13
N LEU A 97 -6.19 3.17 1.95
CA LEU A 97 -4.76 3.15 1.66
C LEU A 97 -4.49 2.39 0.36
N SER A 98 -5.17 1.28 0.18
CA SER A 98 -5.02 0.46 -1.03
C SER A 98 -5.37 1.24 -2.29
N ASP A 99 -6.44 2.02 -2.26
CA ASP A 99 -6.82 2.83 -3.42
C ASP A 99 -5.71 3.81 -3.80
N SER A 100 -5.14 4.51 -2.81
CA SER A 100 -4.07 5.47 -3.06
C SER A 100 -2.78 4.77 -3.49
N MET A 101 -2.45 3.65 -2.87
CA MET A 101 -1.24 2.90 -3.23
C MET A 101 -1.34 2.31 -4.63
N ILE A 102 -2.53 1.85 -5.03
CA ILE A 102 -2.72 1.32 -6.38
C ILE A 102 -2.60 2.46 -7.40
N ALA A 103 -3.14 3.64 -7.08
CA ALA A 103 -2.97 4.80 -7.96
C ALA A 103 -1.48 5.17 -8.10
N TYR A 104 -0.72 5.13 -7.03
CA TYR A 104 0.71 5.38 -7.06
C TYR A 104 1.41 4.30 -7.91
N ARG A 105 1.02 3.05 -7.72
CA ARG A 105 1.56 1.92 -8.49
C ARG A 105 1.45 2.14 -10.00
N GLU A 106 0.34 2.71 -10.46
CA GLU A 106 0.14 2.96 -11.88
C GLU A 106 1.14 3.97 -12.45
N LEU A 107 1.69 4.82 -11.58
CA LEU A 107 2.69 5.82 -11.98
C LEU A 107 4.12 5.31 -11.83
N ALA A 108 4.34 4.32 -10.96
CA ALA A 108 5.68 3.90 -10.56
C ALA A 108 6.37 3.12 -11.68
N THR A 109 7.70 3.25 -11.70
CA THR A 109 8.56 2.46 -12.59
C THR A 109 9.06 1.22 -11.84
N GLY A 110 9.56 0.25 -12.58
CA GLY A 110 10.16 -0.94 -11.97
C GLY A 110 9.13 -1.99 -11.60
N GLU A 111 9.57 -2.94 -10.77
CA GLU A 111 8.71 -4.04 -10.37
C GLU A 111 7.63 -3.57 -9.41
N LYS A 112 6.47 -4.20 -9.53
CA LYS A 112 5.29 -3.83 -8.76
C LYS A 112 4.56 -5.08 -8.33
N PRO A 113 3.93 -5.06 -7.12
CA PRO A 113 3.09 -6.19 -6.72
C PRO A 113 1.84 -6.26 -7.60
N GLN A 114 1.21 -7.42 -7.61
CA GLN A 114 -0.02 -7.61 -8.35
C GLN A 114 -1.20 -6.98 -7.62
N VAL A 115 -2.21 -6.59 -8.39
CA VAL A 115 -3.46 -6.05 -7.86
C VAL A 115 -4.50 -7.15 -7.89
N ALA A 116 -5.24 -7.28 -6.81
CA ALA A 116 -6.36 -8.22 -6.68
C ALA A 116 -7.63 -7.46 -6.34
N TYR A 117 -8.77 -8.09 -6.59
CA TYR A 117 -10.08 -7.50 -6.33
C TYR A 117 -10.99 -8.54 -5.70
N CYS A 118 -11.72 -8.17 -4.66
CA CYS A 118 -12.72 -9.01 -4.02
C CYS A 118 -14.12 -8.45 -4.31
N PRO A 119 -14.96 -9.17 -5.08
CA PRO A 119 -16.30 -8.68 -5.38
C PRO A 119 -17.20 -8.59 -4.16
N MET A 120 -16.97 -9.42 -3.15
CA MET A 120 -17.78 -9.38 -1.93
C MET A 120 -17.48 -8.13 -1.12
N ALA A 121 -16.20 -7.78 -0.98
CA ALA A 121 -15.81 -6.56 -0.28
C ALA A 121 -15.92 -5.33 -1.18
N LYS A 122 -15.94 -5.54 -2.49
CA LYS A 122 -15.91 -4.47 -3.51
C LYS A 122 -14.69 -3.59 -3.31
N LYS A 123 -13.56 -4.22 -3.03
CA LYS A 123 -12.30 -3.53 -2.74
C LYS A 123 -11.14 -4.25 -3.40
N SER A 124 -10.12 -3.46 -3.70
CA SER A 124 -8.87 -3.96 -4.27
C SER A 124 -7.76 -3.88 -3.26
N TRP A 125 -6.70 -4.61 -3.51
CA TRP A 125 -5.47 -4.54 -2.72
C TRP A 125 -4.31 -5.03 -3.58
N MET A 126 -3.08 -4.82 -3.08
CA MET A 126 -1.90 -5.38 -3.72
C MET A 126 -1.37 -6.51 -2.85
N GLN A 127 -0.79 -7.50 -3.49
CA GLN A 127 -0.09 -8.58 -2.78
C GLN A 127 0.95 -9.23 -3.68
N ASN A 128 1.87 -9.94 -3.05
CA ASN A 128 2.78 -10.86 -3.74
C ASN A 128 2.24 -12.27 -3.60
N GLY A 129 2.84 -13.19 -4.38
CA GLY A 129 2.45 -14.59 -4.33
C GLY A 129 1.38 -14.94 -5.33
N LYS A 130 1.16 -16.24 -5.49
CA LYS A 130 0.27 -16.75 -6.52
C LYS A 130 -1.14 -17.04 -6.02
N SER A 131 -1.32 -17.07 -4.70
CA SER A 131 -2.61 -17.39 -4.10
C SER A 131 -3.19 -16.13 -3.46
N ILE A 132 -4.47 -15.92 -3.68
CA ILE A 132 -5.19 -14.80 -3.05
C ILE A 132 -5.16 -14.96 -1.52
N THR A 133 -4.78 -13.89 -0.83
CA THR A 133 -4.89 -13.81 0.63
C THR A 133 -5.59 -12.51 0.96
N ASN A 134 -6.89 -12.62 1.22
CA ASN A 134 -7.79 -11.47 1.31
C ASN A 134 -7.62 -10.75 2.66
N PRO A 135 -7.13 -9.48 2.65
CA PRO A 135 -6.91 -8.75 3.91
C PRO A 135 -8.19 -8.20 4.52
N TYR A 136 -9.28 -8.13 3.76
CA TYR A 136 -10.54 -7.56 4.24
C TYR A 136 -11.36 -8.57 5.00
N TYR A 137 -11.25 -9.85 4.67
CA TYR A 137 -12.00 -10.90 5.32
C TYR A 137 -11.15 -11.84 6.17
N GLY A 138 -9.84 -11.91 5.88
CA GLY A 138 -8.98 -12.83 6.61
C GLY A 138 -9.48 -14.27 6.48
N SER A 139 -9.38 -15.02 7.56
CA SER A 139 -9.70 -16.45 7.53
C SER A 139 -11.14 -16.74 7.14
N SER A 140 -12.05 -15.79 7.33
CA SER A 140 -13.47 -16.05 7.02
C SER A 140 -13.68 -16.21 5.51
N MET A 141 -12.90 -15.53 4.67
CA MET A 141 -13.00 -15.66 3.20
C MET A 141 -11.63 -15.38 2.58
N LEU A 142 -10.62 -16.10 3.03
CA LEU A 142 -9.22 -15.81 2.69
C LEU A 142 -8.95 -15.83 1.19
N ARG A 143 -9.62 -16.72 0.48
CA ARG A 143 -9.37 -16.88 -0.97
C ARG A 143 -10.38 -16.14 -1.83
N CYS A 144 -11.22 -15.31 -1.23
CA CYS A 144 -12.19 -14.54 -2.01
C CYS A 144 -11.47 -13.43 -2.79
N GLY A 145 -11.59 -13.49 -4.11
CA GLY A 145 -10.97 -12.50 -4.97
C GLY A 145 -10.19 -13.13 -6.11
N SER A 146 -9.73 -12.28 -6.99
CA SER A 146 -8.91 -12.72 -8.11
C SER A 146 -7.96 -11.60 -8.51
N PHE A 147 -6.85 -11.98 -9.13
CA PHE A 147 -5.93 -10.98 -9.69
C PHE A 147 -6.59 -10.32 -10.88
N VAL A 148 -6.42 -8.99 -10.99
CA VAL A 148 -7.02 -8.27 -12.10
C VAL A 148 -6.23 -8.55 -13.37
N ALA A 149 -6.93 -8.49 -14.51
CA ALA A 149 -6.29 -8.63 -15.81
C ALA A 149 -5.35 -7.44 -16.04
N ASN A 150 -4.32 -7.65 -16.86
CA ASN A 150 -3.36 -6.59 -17.20
C ASN A 150 -2.60 -6.05 -16.00
N ASN A 151 -2.20 -6.96 -15.11
CA ASN A 151 -1.28 -6.63 -14.03
C ASN A 151 0.12 -6.55 -14.61
N PRO A 152 0.61 -5.36 -14.99
CA PRO A 152 1.95 -5.26 -15.59
C PRO A 152 3.06 -5.51 -14.60
#